data_a00910bb2bc8790a9d8ef28d5aaf6c97
#
_entry.id   a00910bb2bc8790a9d8ef28d5aaf6c97
#
_cell.length_a   1.000
_cell.length_b   1.000
_cell.length_c   1.000
_cell.angle_alpha   90.00
_cell.angle_beta   90.00
_cell.angle_gamma   90.00
#
_symmetry.space_group_name_H-M   'P 1'
#
loop_
_entity.id
_entity.type
_entity.pdbx_description
1 polymer ?
#
loop_
_entity_poly.entity_id
_entity_poly.type
_entity_poly.pdbx_seq_one_letter_code
_entity_poly.pdbx_strand_id
1 'polypeptide(L)'
;MFVIEPEPYKVQLEQAQAAEEGAKATLINAEAEFTRQQELQSKDVSTQANLDKARANRDTARANVLQAQANVQTAEINLGYTTVSAPFDGVVTARKVSVGELVGGGHTSELATIVQINPIWVWFNLSERDVQRARAQMAQQGVSAADLINKLPVEVGLQTETGYPHRGLLDYVSPDVNQSTGTLQVRAVFENAKQALLPGYFARVRIPLRAQQALLVPEVAVGADQAGRYVLVVNADGIVEKRRVQLGQTTGEMRVIDSGLKPDERVIVAGILDAVPGQKVDPQLQASTPTAAEAAGSQ
;
A
#
# COMPACT_ATOMS: atom_id res chain seq x y z
N MET A 1 0.49 2.89 25.68
CA MET A 1 -0.57 3.65 26.36
C MET A 1 0.10 4.62 27.33
N PHE A 2 -0.26 5.91 27.25
CA PHE A 2 0.15 6.92 28.23
C PHE A 2 -1.08 7.37 29.00
N VAL A 3 -0.89 7.68 30.28
CA VAL A 3 -1.93 8.23 31.12
C VAL A 3 -1.44 9.60 31.61
N ILE A 4 -2.21 10.63 31.29
CA ILE A 4 -2.01 12.00 31.77
C ILE A 4 -2.84 12.10 33.04
N GLU A 5 -2.41 12.89 34.04
CA GLU A 5 -3.07 13.01 35.34
C GLU A 5 -4.61 13.15 35.18
N PRO A 6 -5.41 12.13 35.52
CA PRO A 6 -6.86 12.14 35.22
C PRO A 6 -7.67 12.81 36.34
N GLU A 7 -7.11 13.00 37.54
CA GLU A 7 -7.86 13.42 38.74
C GLU A 7 -8.60 14.77 38.55
N PRO A 8 -7.97 15.84 38.02
CA PRO A 8 -8.68 17.10 37.79
C PRO A 8 -9.88 16.96 36.85
N TYR A 9 -9.76 16.11 35.84
CA TYR A 9 -10.82 15.87 34.85
C TYR A 9 -11.96 15.02 35.42
N LYS A 10 -11.66 14.06 36.32
CA LYS A 10 -12.68 13.30 37.02
C LYS A 10 -13.54 14.20 37.91
N VAL A 11 -12.90 15.13 38.66
CA VAL A 11 -13.63 16.09 39.50
C VAL A 11 -14.51 16.99 38.63
N GLN A 12 -14.04 17.42 37.47
CA GLN A 12 -14.88 18.23 36.55
C GLN A 12 -16.07 17.43 36.04
N LEU A 13 -15.89 16.14 35.72
CA LEU A 13 -16.99 15.26 35.31
C LEU A 13 -18.03 15.10 36.44
N GLU A 14 -17.60 14.84 37.64
CA GLU A 14 -18.48 14.73 38.82
C GLU A 14 -19.29 16.01 39.06
N GLN A 15 -18.66 17.18 38.90
CA GLN A 15 -19.34 18.48 39.00
C GLN A 15 -20.38 18.65 37.91
N ALA A 16 -20.06 18.31 36.69
CA ALA A 16 -21.02 18.39 35.58
C ALA A 16 -22.20 17.43 35.75
N GLN A 17 -21.96 16.23 36.24
CA GLN A 17 -23.01 15.23 36.56
C GLN A 17 -23.93 15.73 37.68
N ALA A 18 -23.36 16.30 38.75
CA ALA A 18 -24.15 16.88 39.83
C ALA A 18 -25.05 18.03 39.31
N ALA A 19 -24.54 18.89 38.42
CA ALA A 19 -25.31 19.96 37.82
C ALA A 19 -26.47 19.42 36.92
N GLU A 20 -26.21 18.34 36.18
CA GLU A 20 -27.23 17.66 35.37
C GLU A 20 -28.36 17.11 36.28
N GLU A 21 -28.02 16.44 37.37
CA GLU A 21 -29.03 15.93 38.30
C GLU A 21 -29.85 17.07 38.94
N GLY A 22 -29.23 18.21 39.30
CA GLY A 22 -29.93 19.39 39.71
C GLY A 22 -30.92 19.98 38.68
N ALA A 23 -30.49 20.01 37.42
CA ALA A 23 -31.33 20.45 36.31
C ALA A 23 -32.53 19.49 36.09
N LYS A 24 -32.31 18.18 36.17
CA LYS A 24 -33.37 17.16 36.09
C LYS A 24 -34.40 17.31 37.21
N ALA A 25 -33.94 17.52 38.44
CA ALA A 25 -34.85 17.76 39.58
C ALA A 25 -35.71 19.01 39.36
N THR A 26 -35.11 20.08 38.81
CA THR A 26 -35.83 21.31 38.46
C THR A 26 -36.88 21.06 37.37
N LEU A 27 -36.54 20.28 36.35
CA LEU A 27 -37.48 19.90 35.29
C LEU A 27 -38.68 19.10 35.83
N ILE A 28 -38.43 18.11 36.71
CA ILE A 28 -39.49 17.30 37.34
C ILE A 28 -40.48 18.21 38.06
N ASN A 29 -39.98 19.20 38.85
CA ASN A 29 -40.84 20.17 39.53
C ASN A 29 -41.65 21.05 38.56
N ALA A 30 -41.01 21.52 37.46
CA ALA A 30 -41.65 22.34 36.45
C ALA A 30 -42.72 21.54 35.66
N GLU A 31 -42.46 20.27 35.38
CA GLU A 31 -43.43 19.36 34.73
C GLU A 31 -44.65 19.10 35.63
N ALA A 32 -44.42 18.84 36.92
CA ALA A 32 -45.49 18.67 37.88
C ALA A 32 -46.40 19.93 38.02
N GLU A 33 -45.77 21.12 38.03
CA GLU A 33 -46.50 22.38 38.06
C GLU A 33 -47.29 22.62 36.76
N PHE A 34 -46.67 22.35 35.60
CA PHE A 34 -47.37 22.46 34.31
C PHE A 34 -48.61 21.54 34.26
N THR A 35 -48.47 20.28 34.66
CA THR A 35 -49.58 19.32 34.73
C THR A 35 -50.67 19.80 35.64
N ARG A 36 -50.32 20.32 36.83
CA ARG A 36 -51.26 20.88 37.79
C ARG A 36 -52.06 22.05 37.21
N GLN A 37 -51.38 23.01 36.56
CA GLN A 37 -52.01 24.17 35.94
C GLN A 37 -52.92 23.76 34.76
N GLN A 38 -52.54 22.73 34.01
CA GLN A 38 -53.35 22.18 32.93
C GLN A 38 -54.64 21.54 33.45
N GLU A 39 -54.58 20.80 34.56
CA GLU A 39 -55.75 20.23 35.21
C GLU A 39 -56.64 21.28 35.80
N LEU A 40 -56.12 22.35 36.45
CA LEU A 40 -56.90 23.46 37.00
C LEU A 40 -57.57 24.27 35.92
N GLN A 41 -56.95 24.49 34.77
CA GLN A 41 -57.49 25.16 33.63
C GLN A 41 -58.70 24.38 33.02
N SER A 42 -58.54 23.06 32.90
CA SER A 42 -59.64 22.20 32.39
C SER A 42 -60.87 22.20 33.26
N LYS A 43 -60.78 22.68 34.51
CA LYS A 43 -61.86 22.87 35.49
C LYS A 43 -62.23 24.31 35.64
N ASP A 44 -61.83 25.22 34.76
CA ASP A 44 -62.02 26.65 34.78
C ASP A 44 -61.54 27.37 36.08
N VAL A 45 -60.58 26.79 36.80
CA VAL A 45 -60.10 27.35 38.08
C VAL A 45 -58.81 28.15 37.89
N SER A 46 -58.06 27.99 36.75
CA SER A 46 -56.81 28.72 36.44
C SER A 46 -56.96 29.53 35.15
N THR A 47 -56.15 30.60 35.05
CA THR A 47 -56.13 31.47 33.86
C THR A 47 -55.16 30.90 32.77
N GLN A 48 -55.44 31.24 31.51
CA GLN A 48 -54.58 30.89 30.39
C GLN A 48 -53.11 31.40 30.63
N ALA A 49 -53.01 32.63 31.19
CA ALA A 49 -51.70 33.21 31.49
C ALA A 49 -50.87 32.38 32.49
N ASN A 50 -51.49 31.73 33.48
CA ASN A 50 -50.82 30.85 34.41
C ASN A 50 -50.35 29.55 33.74
N LEU A 51 -51.15 28.98 32.84
CA LEU A 51 -50.76 27.81 32.06
C LEU A 51 -49.59 28.14 31.13
N ASP A 52 -49.63 29.26 30.40
CA ASP A 52 -48.55 29.68 29.50
C ASP A 52 -47.22 29.92 30.26
N LYS A 53 -47.32 30.52 31.47
CA LYS A 53 -46.15 30.69 32.36
C LYS A 53 -45.57 29.36 32.82
N ALA A 54 -46.43 28.42 33.25
CA ALA A 54 -45.97 27.07 33.66
C ALA A 54 -45.33 26.31 32.49
N ARG A 55 -45.87 26.45 31.29
CA ARG A 55 -45.31 25.89 30.06
C ARG A 55 -43.94 26.49 29.76
N ALA A 56 -43.80 27.81 29.80
CA ALA A 56 -42.50 28.47 29.57
C ALA A 56 -41.43 28.03 30.58
N ASN A 57 -41.83 27.91 31.87
CA ASN A 57 -40.91 27.42 32.91
C ASN A 57 -40.47 25.98 32.66
N ARG A 58 -41.37 25.07 32.29
CA ARG A 58 -41.05 23.69 31.91
C ARG A 58 -40.10 23.64 30.73
N ASP A 59 -40.39 24.40 29.66
CA ASP A 59 -39.58 24.42 28.46
C ASP A 59 -38.18 24.99 28.74
N THR A 60 -38.07 26.01 29.60
CA THR A 60 -36.78 26.53 30.10
C THR A 60 -36.02 25.48 30.92
N ALA A 61 -36.70 24.79 31.86
CA ALA A 61 -36.08 23.74 32.65
C ALA A 61 -35.56 22.57 31.77
N ARG A 62 -36.34 22.22 30.73
CA ARG A 62 -35.94 21.21 29.74
C ARG A 62 -34.67 21.64 28.95
N ALA A 63 -34.60 22.89 28.53
CA ALA A 63 -33.41 23.44 27.88
C ALA A 63 -32.19 23.42 28.79
N ASN A 64 -32.38 23.71 30.10
CA ASN A 64 -31.28 23.63 31.08
C ASN A 64 -30.74 22.18 31.27
N VAL A 65 -31.62 21.18 31.22
CA VAL A 65 -31.18 19.78 31.25
C VAL A 65 -30.32 19.46 30.02
N LEU A 66 -30.74 19.87 28.82
CA LEU A 66 -29.94 19.65 27.59
C LEU A 66 -28.59 20.37 27.69
N GLN A 67 -28.53 21.57 28.24
CA GLN A 67 -27.27 22.27 28.45
C GLN A 67 -26.36 21.55 29.45
N ALA A 68 -26.92 21.04 30.55
CA ALA A 68 -26.14 20.29 31.55
C ALA A 68 -25.61 18.96 30.97
N GLN A 69 -26.41 18.28 30.15
CA GLN A 69 -25.98 17.07 29.44
C GLN A 69 -24.79 17.34 28.49
N ALA A 70 -24.84 18.45 27.75
CA ALA A 70 -23.74 18.86 26.90
C ALA A 70 -22.46 19.13 27.71
N ASN A 71 -22.59 19.70 28.91
CA ASN A 71 -21.44 19.93 29.81
C ASN A 71 -20.85 18.61 30.33
N VAL A 72 -21.69 17.62 30.70
CA VAL A 72 -21.24 16.27 31.06
C VAL A 72 -20.48 15.62 29.90
N GLN A 73 -21.02 15.65 28.69
CA GLN A 73 -20.36 15.10 27.51
C GLN A 73 -19.00 15.76 27.24
N THR A 74 -18.92 17.07 27.42
CA THR A 74 -17.64 17.79 27.30
C THR A 74 -16.61 17.34 28.34
N ALA A 75 -17.04 17.16 29.60
CA ALA A 75 -16.16 16.67 30.67
C ALA A 75 -15.72 15.22 30.44
N GLU A 76 -16.60 14.34 29.92
CA GLU A 76 -16.27 12.98 29.55
C GLU A 76 -15.21 12.91 28.44
N ILE A 77 -15.36 13.73 27.39
CA ILE A 77 -14.40 13.84 26.29
C ILE A 77 -13.04 14.29 26.84
N ASN A 78 -13.00 15.29 27.70
CA ASN A 78 -11.76 15.80 28.29
C ASN A 78 -11.08 14.75 29.18
N LEU A 79 -11.85 13.99 29.96
CA LEU A 79 -11.33 12.84 30.72
C LEU A 79 -10.81 11.74 29.77
N GLY A 80 -11.49 11.49 28.66
CA GLY A 80 -11.05 10.55 27.63
C GLY A 80 -9.66 10.91 27.06
N TYR A 81 -9.37 12.18 26.87
CA TYR A 81 -8.08 12.66 26.38
C TYR A 81 -6.92 12.43 27.36
N THR A 82 -7.19 12.17 28.63
CA THR A 82 -6.13 11.79 29.59
C THR A 82 -5.54 10.41 29.32
N THR A 83 -6.22 9.59 28.54
CA THR A 83 -5.76 8.25 28.17
C THR A 83 -5.39 8.23 26.69
N VAL A 84 -4.10 8.28 26.40
CA VAL A 84 -3.58 8.24 25.03
C VAL A 84 -3.27 6.80 24.65
N SER A 85 -4.05 6.25 23.74
CA SER A 85 -3.86 4.91 23.19
C SER A 85 -3.26 4.95 21.79
N ALA A 86 -2.75 3.81 21.32
CA ALA A 86 -2.28 3.65 19.95
C ALA A 86 -3.47 3.73 18.98
N PRO A 87 -3.39 4.53 17.89
CA PRO A 87 -4.46 4.62 16.90
C PRO A 87 -4.50 3.42 15.94
N PHE A 88 -3.42 2.64 15.86
CA PHE A 88 -3.28 1.45 15.02
C PHE A 88 -2.26 0.48 15.63
N ASP A 89 -2.26 -0.76 15.15
CA ASP A 89 -1.30 -1.77 15.56
C ASP A 89 0.08 -1.49 14.97
N GLY A 90 1.11 -1.48 15.82
CA GLY A 90 2.47 -1.17 15.39
C GLY A 90 3.49 -1.35 16.51
N VAL A 91 4.74 -1.09 16.18
CA VAL A 91 5.84 -1.09 17.15
C VAL A 91 6.12 0.33 17.61
N VAL A 92 6.09 0.52 18.91
CA VAL A 92 6.43 1.81 19.54
C VAL A 92 7.94 1.96 19.53
N THR A 93 8.42 3.10 19.07
CA THR A 93 9.83 3.49 19.17
C THR A 93 10.19 3.93 20.59
N ALA A 94 11.32 4.58 20.77
CA ALA A 94 11.70 5.10 22.07
C ALA A 94 10.67 6.08 22.63
N ARG A 95 10.39 5.98 23.93
CA ARG A 95 9.60 6.94 24.69
C ARG A 95 10.33 8.29 24.72
N LYS A 96 9.63 9.39 24.39
CA LYS A 96 10.21 10.74 24.34
C LYS A 96 9.95 11.56 25.59
N VAL A 97 9.04 11.12 26.46
CA VAL A 97 8.67 11.79 27.70
C VAL A 97 8.86 10.86 28.89
N SER A 98 9.22 11.41 30.03
CA SER A 98 9.39 10.68 31.29
C SER A 98 8.13 10.72 32.15
N VAL A 99 8.01 9.79 33.11
CA VAL A 99 6.93 9.82 34.10
C VAL A 99 7.12 11.04 35.01
N GLY A 100 6.05 11.81 35.21
CA GLY A 100 6.08 13.07 35.97
C GLY A 100 6.47 14.30 35.14
N GLU A 101 6.72 14.15 33.85
CA GLU A 101 6.99 15.27 32.95
C GLU A 101 5.71 15.98 32.53
N LEU A 102 5.73 17.29 32.48
CA LEU A 102 4.60 18.10 32.01
C LEU A 102 4.47 18.02 30.48
N VAL A 103 3.32 17.66 30.03
CA VAL A 103 2.99 17.58 28.60
C VAL A 103 1.89 18.56 28.24
N GLY A 104 1.90 19.10 27.02
CA GLY A 104 0.83 19.97 26.51
C GLY A 104 0.89 21.41 27.01
N GLY A 105 1.94 21.86 27.67
CA GLY A 105 2.12 23.22 28.22
C GLY A 105 2.32 24.30 27.14
N GLY A 106 1.34 24.46 26.22
CA GLY A 106 1.39 25.47 25.15
C GLY A 106 2.08 25.02 23.85
N HIS A 107 2.69 23.82 23.83
CA HIS A 107 3.31 23.21 22.66
C HIS A 107 2.85 21.77 22.50
N THR A 108 2.85 21.28 21.25
CA THR A 108 2.58 19.87 20.99
C THR A 108 3.71 19.02 21.55
N SER A 109 3.39 18.14 22.50
CA SER A 109 4.35 17.20 23.09
C SER A 109 4.25 15.85 22.35
N GLU A 110 5.35 15.42 21.74
CA GLU A 110 5.45 14.09 21.15
C GLU A 110 5.77 13.06 22.23
N LEU A 111 4.86 12.13 22.49
CA LEU A 111 5.01 11.14 23.56
C LEU A 111 5.84 9.94 23.10
N ALA A 112 5.55 9.42 21.91
CA ALA A 112 6.27 8.34 21.23
C ALA A 112 5.86 8.31 19.78
N THR A 113 6.65 7.63 18.95
CA THR A 113 6.31 7.34 17.56
C THR A 113 5.89 5.87 17.43
N ILE A 114 4.81 5.60 16.71
CA ILE A 114 4.37 4.24 16.38
C ILE A 114 4.64 4.00 14.92
N VAL A 115 5.29 2.88 14.61
CA VAL A 115 5.61 2.47 13.24
C VAL A 115 4.88 1.19 12.93
N GLN A 116 4.07 1.22 11.88
CA GLN A 116 3.44 0.02 11.35
C GLN A 116 4.47 -0.75 10.54
N ILE A 117 4.76 -1.98 10.95
CA ILE A 117 5.73 -2.85 10.30
C ILE A 117 5.09 -4.08 9.65
N ASN A 118 3.82 -4.33 9.92
CA ASN A 118 3.03 -5.37 9.28
C ASN A 118 1.59 -4.88 9.05
N PRO A 119 1.13 -4.77 7.79
CA PRO A 119 1.92 -4.88 6.57
C PRO A 119 2.98 -3.78 6.45
N ILE A 120 4.03 -4.03 5.66
CA ILE A 120 5.08 -3.05 5.35
C ILE A 120 4.98 -2.60 3.89
N TRP A 121 5.32 -1.35 3.64
CA TRP A 121 5.31 -0.78 2.30
C TRP A 121 6.72 -0.63 1.76
N VAL A 122 6.90 -1.02 0.51
CA VAL A 122 8.13 -0.78 -0.23
C VAL A 122 7.84 0.23 -1.32
N TRP A 123 8.55 1.36 -1.26
CA TRP A 123 8.50 2.41 -2.26
C TRP A 123 9.65 2.26 -3.24
N PHE A 124 9.37 2.36 -4.52
CA PHE A 124 10.38 2.34 -5.56
C PHE A 124 9.97 3.21 -6.74
N ASN A 125 10.95 3.55 -7.58
CA ASN A 125 10.73 4.41 -8.73
C ASN A 125 10.97 3.63 -10.01
N LEU A 126 10.07 3.77 -10.98
CA LEU A 126 10.20 3.24 -12.32
C LEU A 126 10.58 4.37 -13.28
N SER A 127 11.47 4.11 -14.24
CA SER A 127 11.80 5.10 -15.26
C SER A 127 10.59 5.32 -16.19
N GLU A 128 10.43 6.53 -16.70
CA GLU A 128 9.38 6.86 -17.68
C GLU A 128 9.39 5.89 -18.87
N ARG A 129 10.58 5.52 -19.35
CA ARG A 129 10.74 4.58 -20.47
C ARG A 129 10.16 3.20 -20.16
N ASP A 130 10.40 2.68 -18.96
CA ASP A 130 9.90 1.36 -18.55
C ASP A 130 8.38 1.39 -18.35
N VAL A 131 7.86 2.51 -17.81
CA VAL A 131 6.41 2.74 -17.69
C VAL A 131 5.75 2.79 -19.06
N GLN A 132 6.34 3.49 -20.04
CA GLN A 132 5.80 3.57 -21.40
C GLN A 132 5.80 2.19 -22.07
N ARG A 133 6.88 1.41 -21.94
CA ARG A 133 6.94 0.02 -22.45
C ARG A 133 5.88 -0.86 -21.80
N ALA A 134 5.75 -0.81 -20.47
CA ALA A 134 4.73 -1.58 -19.77
C ALA A 134 3.31 -1.19 -20.22
N ARG A 135 3.02 0.11 -20.37
CA ARG A 135 1.73 0.59 -20.88
C ARG A 135 1.44 0.12 -22.31
N ALA A 136 2.44 0.15 -23.19
CA ALA A 136 2.28 -0.34 -24.55
C ALA A 136 1.95 -1.86 -24.59
N GLN A 137 2.62 -2.67 -23.78
CA GLN A 137 2.33 -4.09 -23.65
C GLN A 137 0.93 -4.35 -23.07
N MET A 138 0.53 -3.61 -22.04
CA MET A 138 -0.80 -3.70 -21.44
C MET A 138 -1.90 -3.34 -22.43
N ALA A 139 -1.71 -2.28 -23.21
CA ALA A 139 -2.66 -1.85 -24.23
C ALA A 139 -2.89 -2.93 -25.29
N GLN A 140 -1.83 -3.65 -25.70
CA GLN A 140 -1.95 -4.80 -26.63
C GLN A 140 -2.75 -5.96 -26.02
N GLN A 141 -2.77 -6.08 -24.70
CA GLN A 141 -3.48 -7.15 -23.98
C GLN A 141 -4.87 -6.71 -23.48
N GLY A 142 -5.27 -5.46 -23.71
CA GLY A 142 -6.55 -4.90 -23.23
C GLY A 142 -6.62 -4.75 -21.70
N VAL A 143 -5.45 -4.69 -21.01
CA VAL A 143 -5.36 -4.55 -19.55
C VAL A 143 -5.05 -3.09 -19.21
N SER A 144 -5.76 -2.52 -18.24
CA SER A 144 -5.49 -1.18 -17.72
C SER A 144 -4.51 -1.21 -16.56
N ALA A 145 -3.85 -0.08 -16.27
CA ALA A 145 -2.98 0.04 -15.08
C ALA A 145 -3.77 -0.17 -13.78
N ALA A 146 -5.04 0.22 -13.75
CA ALA A 146 -5.92 0.01 -12.60
C ALA A 146 -6.19 -1.48 -12.32
N ASP A 147 -6.23 -2.32 -13.37
CA ASP A 147 -6.45 -3.75 -13.23
C ASP A 147 -5.27 -4.50 -12.60
N LEU A 148 -4.09 -3.88 -12.58
CA LEU A 148 -2.87 -4.44 -11.99
C LEU A 148 -2.74 -4.15 -10.50
N ILE A 149 -3.42 -3.13 -9.99
CA ILE A 149 -3.43 -2.82 -8.55
C ILE A 149 -4.00 -4.02 -7.80
N ASN A 150 -3.32 -4.46 -6.76
CA ASN A 150 -3.60 -5.67 -5.96
C ASN A 150 -3.54 -7.01 -6.72
N LYS A 151 -3.02 -7.03 -7.95
CA LYS A 151 -2.89 -8.26 -8.74
C LYS A 151 -1.47 -8.51 -9.23
N LEU A 152 -0.70 -7.44 -9.47
CA LEU A 152 0.66 -7.58 -9.97
C LEU A 152 1.60 -7.97 -8.83
N PRO A 153 2.23 -9.14 -8.88
CA PRO A 153 3.19 -9.54 -7.87
C PRO A 153 4.45 -8.68 -7.97
N VAL A 154 4.97 -8.31 -6.81
CA VAL A 154 6.24 -7.61 -6.66
C VAL A 154 7.10 -8.44 -5.72
N GLU A 155 8.32 -8.68 -6.09
CA GLU A 155 9.27 -9.46 -5.31
C GLU A 155 10.41 -8.58 -4.81
N VAL A 156 10.80 -8.80 -3.56
CA VAL A 156 11.82 -8.00 -2.88
C VAL A 156 12.87 -8.92 -2.25
N GLY A 157 14.13 -8.51 -2.35
CA GLY A 157 15.26 -9.12 -1.67
C GLY A 157 16.12 -8.07 -1.00
N LEU A 158 16.55 -8.32 0.23
CA LEU A 158 17.53 -7.50 0.93
C LEU A 158 18.91 -7.68 0.32
N GLN A 159 19.83 -6.75 0.59
CA GLN A 159 21.19 -6.80 0.03
C GLN A 159 21.97 -8.08 0.42
N THR A 160 21.69 -8.62 1.59
CA THR A 160 22.32 -9.83 2.13
C THR A 160 21.66 -11.14 1.69
N GLU A 161 20.49 -11.05 1.07
CA GLU A 161 19.72 -12.23 0.65
C GLU A 161 20.03 -12.63 -0.78
N THR A 162 20.06 -13.94 -1.01
CA THR A 162 20.15 -14.51 -2.37
C THR A 162 18.76 -14.54 -2.99
N GLY A 163 18.59 -13.94 -4.17
CA GLY A 163 17.30 -13.88 -4.86
C GLY A 163 16.33 -12.82 -4.30
N TYR A 164 15.03 -13.14 -4.33
CA TYR A 164 13.93 -12.25 -3.95
C TYR A 164 12.90 -13.03 -3.12
N PRO A 165 13.20 -13.35 -1.86
CA PRO A 165 12.36 -14.25 -1.06
C PRO A 165 11.05 -13.63 -0.59
N HIS A 166 10.94 -12.29 -0.57
CA HIS A 166 9.74 -11.61 -0.09
C HIS A 166 8.81 -11.31 -1.26
N ARG A 167 7.56 -11.73 -1.15
CA ARG A 167 6.53 -11.51 -2.17
C ARG A 167 5.45 -10.58 -1.63
N GLY A 168 5.07 -9.62 -2.45
CA GLY A 168 4.02 -8.66 -2.17
C GLY A 168 3.21 -8.34 -3.41
N LEU A 169 2.30 -7.41 -3.28
CA LEU A 169 1.43 -6.96 -4.36
C LEU A 169 1.58 -5.47 -4.58
N LEU A 170 1.52 -5.06 -5.84
CA LEU A 170 1.43 -3.65 -6.22
C LEU A 170 0.12 -3.07 -5.66
N ASP A 171 0.17 -2.01 -4.85
CA ASP A 171 -1.02 -1.38 -4.29
C ASP A 171 -1.20 0.09 -4.71
N TYR A 172 -0.14 0.75 -5.17
CA TYR A 172 -0.22 2.14 -5.61
C TYR A 172 0.74 2.43 -6.75
N VAL A 173 0.26 3.21 -7.71
CA VAL A 173 1.04 3.78 -8.81
C VAL A 173 0.71 5.27 -8.87
N SER A 174 1.73 6.12 -8.81
CA SER A 174 1.54 7.58 -8.93
C SER A 174 0.86 7.92 -10.28
N PRO A 175 -0.10 8.85 -10.29
CA PRO A 175 -0.70 9.32 -11.53
C PRO A 175 0.22 10.23 -12.35
N ASP A 176 1.26 10.79 -11.73
CA ASP A 176 2.19 11.76 -12.28
C ASP A 176 3.64 11.25 -12.29
N VAL A 177 4.42 11.78 -13.21
CA VAL A 177 5.87 11.54 -13.32
C VAL A 177 6.59 12.71 -12.66
N ASN A 178 7.53 12.41 -11.78
CA ASN A 178 8.40 13.43 -11.20
C ASN A 178 9.29 14.02 -12.30
N GLN A 179 9.05 15.28 -12.64
CA GLN A 179 9.73 15.98 -13.75
C GLN A 179 11.23 16.15 -13.53
N SER A 180 11.69 16.21 -12.27
CA SER A 180 13.12 16.39 -11.96
C SER A 180 13.94 15.13 -12.17
N THR A 181 13.32 13.95 -12.00
CA THR A 181 13.99 12.64 -12.07
C THR A 181 13.55 11.79 -13.26
N GLY A 182 12.46 12.17 -13.95
CA GLY A 182 11.87 11.36 -15.02
C GLY A 182 11.38 9.99 -14.54
N THR A 183 10.94 9.90 -13.27
CA THR A 183 10.51 8.63 -12.68
C THR A 183 9.09 8.70 -12.15
N LEU A 184 8.41 7.56 -12.18
CA LEU A 184 7.10 7.31 -11.60
C LEU A 184 7.26 6.60 -10.26
N GLN A 185 6.66 7.13 -9.21
CA GLN A 185 6.68 6.50 -7.90
C GLN A 185 5.65 5.37 -7.81
N VAL A 186 6.07 4.25 -7.27
CA VAL A 186 5.26 3.04 -7.13
C VAL A 186 5.42 2.49 -5.73
N ARG A 187 4.35 1.88 -5.21
CA ARG A 187 4.35 1.24 -3.90
C ARG A 187 3.82 -0.19 -4.00
N ALA A 188 4.43 -1.08 -3.28
CA ALA A 188 3.94 -2.42 -3.07
C ALA A 188 3.79 -2.72 -1.58
N VAL A 189 2.81 -3.54 -1.24
CA VAL A 189 2.49 -3.99 0.11
C VAL A 189 2.99 -5.41 0.31
N PHE A 190 3.61 -5.66 1.46
CA PHE A 190 4.17 -6.95 1.85
C PHE A 190 3.66 -7.36 3.23
N GLU A 191 3.25 -8.60 3.36
CA GLU A 191 3.07 -9.21 4.67
C GLU A 191 4.43 -9.39 5.34
N ASN A 192 4.56 -8.93 6.58
CA ASN A 192 5.82 -8.94 7.31
C ASN A 192 5.63 -9.49 8.74
N ALA A 193 4.89 -10.59 8.86
CA ALA A 193 4.60 -11.20 10.16
C ALA A 193 5.87 -11.62 10.92
N LYS A 194 6.94 -11.99 10.20
CA LYS A 194 8.25 -12.34 10.78
C LYS A 194 9.15 -11.14 11.05
N GLN A 195 8.70 -9.92 10.73
CA GLN A 195 9.46 -8.68 10.90
C GLN A 195 10.86 -8.70 10.25
N ALA A 196 11.00 -9.44 9.14
CA ALA A 196 12.26 -9.54 8.40
C ALA A 196 12.61 -8.23 7.68
N LEU A 197 11.60 -7.50 7.23
CA LEU A 197 11.75 -6.20 6.60
C LEU A 197 11.57 -5.11 7.66
N LEU A 198 12.53 -4.19 7.75
CA LEU A 198 12.43 -3.04 8.66
C LEU A 198 12.34 -1.74 7.86
N PRO A 199 11.55 -0.76 8.34
CA PRO A 199 11.51 0.57 7.73
C PRO A 199 12.91 1.19 7.68
N GLY A 200 13.24 1.80 6.53
CA GLY A 200 14.56 2.38 6.28
C GLY A 200 15.57 1.44 5.62
N TYR A 201 15.26 0.16 5.43
CA TYR A 201 16.12 -0.74 4.67
C TYR A 201 16.04 -0.44 3.17
N PHE A 202 17.19 -0.57 2.50
CA PHE A 202 17.25 -0.62 1.04
C PHE A 202 17.02 -2.05 0.57
N ALA A 203 16.15 -2.19 -0.40
CA ALA A 203 15.79 -3.48 -0.96
C ALA A 203 15.90 -3.47 -2.48
N ARG A 204 16.28 -4.60 -3.06
CA ARG A 204 16.21 -4.85 -4.49
C ARG A 204 14.78 -5.24 -4.84
N VAL A 205 14.20 -4.62 -5.84
CA VAL A 205 12.83 -4.88 -6.28
C VAL A 205 12.86 -5.55 -7.64
N ARG A 206 12.04 -6.58 -7.81
CA ARG A 206 11.78 -7.24 -9.08
C ARG A 206 10.27 -7.34 -9.31
N ILE A 207 9.84 -6.97 -10.49
CA ILE A 207 8.47 -7.18 -10.95
C ILE A 207 8.53 -8.30 -11.98
N PRO A 208 8.04 -9.52 -11.66
CA PRO A 208 8.03 -10.61 -12.62
C PRO A 208 7.01 -10.27 -13.71
N LEU A 209 7.49 -9.94 -14.89
CA LEU A 209 6.66 -9.87 -16.07
C LEU A 209 6.30 -11.31 -16.47
N ARG A 210 5.13 -11.54 -17.06
CA ARG A 210 4.74 -12.87 -17.50
C ARG A 210 5.84 -13.46 -18.37
N ALA A 211 6.16 -14.73 -18.15
CA ALA A 211 7.04 -15.47 -19.00
C ALA A 211 6.49 -15.43 -20.44
N GLN A 212 7.19 -14.78 -21.34
CA GLN A 212 6.92 -14.89 -22.78
C GLN A 212 7.76 -16.05 -23.31
N GLN A 213 7.16 -16.87 -24.17
CA GLN A 213 7.95 -17.82 -24.93
C GLN A 213 8.87 -17.03 -25.85
N ALA A 214 10.15 -17.11 -25.61
CA ALA A 214 11.17 -16.44 -26.38
C ALA A 214 12.17 -17.46 -26.91
N LEU A 215 12.68 -17.25 -28.11
CA LEU A 215 13.77 -18.05 -28.62
C LEU A 215 15.07 -17.63 -27.94
N LEU A 216 15.74 -18.57 -27.32
CA LEU A 216 17.00 -18.38 -26.64
C LEU A 216 18.12 -19.02 -27.45
N VAL A 217 19.19 -18.28 -27.70
CA VAL A 217 20.42 -18.82 -28.28
C VAL A 217 21.60 -18.51 -27.35
N PRO A 218 22.62 -19.38 -27.29
CA PRO A 218 23.83 -19.05 -26.55
C PRO A 218 24.46 -17.74 -27.07
N GLU A 219 24.93 -16.88 -26.16
CA GLU A 219 25.53 -15.59 -26.55
C GLU A 219 26.69 -15.76 -27.55
N VAL A 220 27.43 -16.87 -27.43
CA VAL A 220 28.53 -17.21 -28.33
C VAL A 220 28.11 -17.48 -29.78
N ALA A 221 26.82 -17.83 -30.00
CA ALA A 221 26.29 -18.07 -31.35
C ALA A 221 25.92 -16.77 -32.09
N VAL A 222 25.94 -15.63 -31.40
CA VAL A 222 25.57 -14.33 -31.97
C VAL A 222 26.79 -13.66 -32.55
N GLY A 223 26.81 -13.51 -33.88
CA GLY A 223 27.81 -12.75 -34.62
C GLY A 223 27.41 -11.27 -34.81
N ALA A 224 28.41 -10.46 -35.10
CA ALA A 224 28.24 -9.04 -35.47
C ALA A 224 29.02 -8.72 -36.73
N ASP A 225 28.43 -7.93 -37.63
CA ASP A 225 29.10 -7.32 -38.76
C ASP A 225 28.64 -5.86 -38.96
N GLN A 226 29.14 -5.22 -40.01
CA GLN A 226 28.80 -3.80 -40.29
C GLN A 226 27.29 -3.55 -40.49
N ALA A 227 26.53 -4.58 -40.89
CA ALA A 227 25.09 -4.49 -41.15
C ALA A 227 24.26 -4.89 -39.91
N GLY A 228 24.86 -5.31 -38.78
CA GLY A 228 24.16 -5.62 -37.53
C GLY A 228 24.45 -7.00 -36.97
N ARG A 229 23.54 -7.47 -36.10
CA ARG A 229 23.65 -8.78 -35.43
C ARG A 229 23.07 -9.89 -36.29
N TYR A 230 23.70 -11.08 -36.21
CA TYR A 230 23.27 -12.25 -36.98
C TYR A 230 23.56 -13.55 -36.21
N VAL A 231 22.88 -14.61 -36.62
CA VAL A 231 23.20 -15.99 -36.24
C VAL A 231 23.42 -16.79 -37.53
N LEU A 232 24.18 -17.87 -37.42
CA LEU A 232 24.32 -18.83 -38.52
C LEU A 232 23.35 -19.96 -38.30
N VAL A 233 22.51 -20.24 -39.30
CA VAL A 233 21.51 -21.33 -39.30
C VAL A 233 21.84 -22.33 -40.35
N VAL A 234 21.48 -23.60 -40.13
CA VAL A 234 21.59 -24.65 -41.15
C VAL A 234 20.21 -24.93 -41.70
N ASN A 235 20.03 -24.76 -43.00
CA ASN A 235 18.78 -25.05 -43.70
C ASN A 235 18.51 -26.54 -43.89
N ALA A 236 17.37 -26.90 -44.47
CA ALA A 236 16.99 -28.30 -44.70
C ALA A 236 17.97 -29.07 -45.61
N ASP A 237 18.70 -28.38 -46.49
CA ASP A 237 19.69 -28.95 -47.41
C ASP A 237 21.07 -29.10 -46.80
N GLY A 238 21.24 -28.70 -45.52
CA GLY A 238 22.51 -28.72 -44.82
C GLY A 238 23.44 -27.56 -45.18
N ILE A 239 22.92 -26.49 -45.76
CA ILE A 239 23.72 -25.31 -46.13
C ILE A 239 23.61 -24.24 -45.05
N VAL A 240 24.76 -23.62 -44.77
CA VAL A 240 24.85 -22.51 -43.78
C VAL A 240 24.28 -21.24 -44.39
N GLU A 241 23.35 -20.62 -43.64
CA GLU A 241 22.77 -19.34 -43.98
C GLU A 241 23.03 -18.32 -42.88
N LYS A 242 23.35 -17.07 -43.26
CA LYS A 242 23.44 -15.97 -42.34
C LYS A 242 22.08 -15.34 -42.11
N ARG A 243 21.54 -15.41 -40.91
CA ARG A 243 20.23 -14.90 -40.54
C ARG A 243 20.36 -13.66 -39.66
N ARG A 244 19.80 -12.52 -40.12
CA ARG A 244 19.74 -11.28 -39.32
C ARG A 244 18.74 -11.41 -38.19
N VAL A 245 19.15 -11.00 -37.00
CA VAL A 245 18.32 -11.10 -35.82
C VAL A 245 18.32 -9.78 -35.00
N GLN A 246 17.20 -9.52 -34.33
CA GLN A 246 17.12 -8.49 -33.33
C GLN A 246 17.27 -9.14 -31.97
N LEU A 247 18.19 -8.60 -31.17
CA LEU A 247 18.51 -9.14 -29.85
C LEU A 247 17.67 -8.49 -28.77
N GLY A 248 17.12 -9.33 -27.92
CA GLY A 248 16.49 -8.95 -26.66
C GLY A 248 17.45 -8.98 -25.47
N GLN A 249 16.92 -9.26 -24.29
CA GLN A 249 17.68 -9.30 -23.03
C GLN A 249 18.60 -10.52 -22.95
N THR A 250 19.67 -10.41 -22.16
CA THR A 250 20.51 -11.55 -21.81
C THR A 250 19.96 -12.21 -20.55
N THR A 251 19.88 -13.55 -20.58
CA THR A 251 19.48 -14.36 -19.42
C THR A 251 20.57 -15.40 -19.15
N GLY A 252 21.41 -15.16 -18.17
CA GLY A 252 22.61 -15.97 -17.93
C GLY A 252 23.55 -15.95 -19.15
N GLU A 253 23.89 -17.11 -19.69
CA GLU A 253 24.73 -17.27 -20.90
C GLU A 253 23.91 -17.26 -22.22
N MET A 254 22.60 -17.08 -22.12
CA MET A 254 21.67 -17.12 -23.25
C MET A 254 21.20 -15.71 -23.64
N ARG A 255 21.01 -15.49 -24.92
CA ARG A 255 20.46 -14.26 -25.50
C ARG A 255 19.06 -14.51 -26.04
N VAL A 256 18.11 -13.66 -25.67
CA VAL A 256 16.76 -13.64 -26.28
C VAL A 256 16.84 -13.11 -27.70
N ILE A 257 16.15 -13.77 -28.62
CA ILE A 257 15.98 -13.31 -29.99
C ILE A 257 14.55 -12.77 -30.11
N ASP A 258 14.42 -11.46 -30.26
CA ASP A 258 13.10 -10.78 -30.40
C ASP A 258 12.48 -10.99 -31.79
N SER A 259 13.32 -11.06 -32.84
CA SER A 259 12.86 -11.32 -34.20
C SER A 259 13.98 -11.81 -35.11
N GLY A 260 13.61 -12.44 -36.23
CA GLY A 260 14.54 -12.89 -37.28
C GLY A 260 14.91 -14.36 -37.20
N LEU A 261 14.46 -15.14 -36.21
CA LEU A 261 14.68 -16.59 -36.09
C LEU A 261 13.34 -17.30 -35.92
N LYS A 262 13.19 -18.50 -36.47
CA LYS A 262 12.01 -19.36 -36.30
C LYS A 262 12.30 -20.46 -35.27
N PRO A 263 11.26 -21.00 -34.58
CA PRO A 263 11.42 -22.00 -33.52
C PRO A 263 12.07 -23.33 -33.98
N ASP A 264 11.92 -23.68 -35.25
CA ASP A 264 12.37 -24.91 -35.87
C ASP A 264 13.73 -24.80 -36.61
N GLU A 265 14.34 -23.61 -36.62
CA GLU A 265 15.64 -23.39 -37.29
C GLU A 265 16.78 -23.87 -36.37
N ARG A 266 17.78 -24.50 -36.99
CA ARG A 266 18.98 -25.03 -36.35
C ARG A 266 20.07 -23.96 -36.33
N VAL A 267 20.44 -23.49 -35.17
CA VAL A 267 21.48 -22.47 -34.98
C VAL A 267 22.82 -23.13 -34.70
N ILE A 268 23.87 -22.66 -35.36
CA ILE A 268 25.22 -23.14 -35.13
C ILE A 268 25.75 -22.51 -33.83
N VAL A 269 26.05 -23.32 -32.81
CA VAL A 269 26.57 -22.90 -31.51
C VAL A 269 28.03 -23.20 -31.30
N ALA A 270 28.63 -24.12 -32.09
CA ALA A 270 30.05 -24.48 -32.07
C ALA A 270 30.59 -24.56 -33.49
N GLY A 271 31.88 -24.34 -33.69
CA GLY A 271 32.50 -24.32 -35.04
C GLY A 271 32.12 -23.11 -35.89
N ILE A 272 31.73 -22.00 -35.27
CA ILE A 272 31.23 -20.77 -35.92
C ILE A 272 32.28 -20.17 -36.87
N LEU A 273 33.58 -20.31 -36.56
CA LEU A 273 34.66 -19.79 -37.39
C LEU A 273 34.87 -20.60 -38.71
N ASP A 274 34.48 -21.86 -38.69
CA ASP A 274 34.58 -22.76 -39.84
C ASP A 274 33.31 -22.78 -40.69
N ALA A 275 32.22 -22.25 -40.14
CA ALA A 275 30.91 -22.23 -40.79
C ALA A 275 30.77 -21.04 -41.79
N VAL A 276 31.13 -21.26 -43.04
CA VAL A 276 31.07 -20.24 -44.09
C VAL A 276 29.69 -20.23 -44.72
N PRO A 277 28.99 -19.08 -44.80
CA PRO A 277 27.69 -18.98 -45.49
C PRO A 277 27.73 -19.47 -46.93
N GLY A 278 26.79 -20.31 -47.31
CA GLY A 278 26.72 -20.95 -48.63
C GLY A 278 27.42 -22.30 -48.72
N GLN A 279 28.15 -22.73 -47.72
CA GLN A 279 28.78 -24.04 -47.69
C GLN A 279 27.88 -25.10 -47.03
N LYS A 280 28.02 -26.34 -47.46
CA LYS A 280 27.32 -27.49 -46.89
C LYS A 280 28.10 -28.01 -45.69
N VAL A 281 27.37 -28.22 -44.59
CA VAL A 281 27.93 -28.73 -43.32
C VAL A 281 27.17 -29.99 -42.89
N ASP A 282 27.81 -30.82 -42.09
CA ASP A 282 27.19 -31.96 -41.44
C ASP A 282 26.90 -31.62 -39.98
N PRO A 283 25.66 -31.24 -39.65
CA PRO A 283 25.33 -30.72 -38.31
C PRO A 283 25.21 -31.85 -37.30
N GLN A 284 26.04 -31.80 -36.26
CA GLN A 284 25.83 -32.62 -35.07
C GLN A 284 24.86 -31.88 -34.12
N LEU A 285 23.77 -32.53 -33.76
CA LEU A 285 22.78 -31.99 -32.86
C LEU A 285 23.33 -32.00 -31.40
N GLN A 286 23.56 -30.87 -30.84
CA GLN A 286 23.82 -30.74 -29.41
C GLN A 286 22.47 -30.61 -28.70
N ALA A 287 22.20 -31.52 -27.74
CA ALA A 287 21.01 -31.41 -26.93
C ALA A 287 21.10 -30.08 -26.13
N SER A 288 20.15 -29.18 -26.32
CA SER A 288 20.01 -28.02 -25.46
C SER A 288 19.68 -28.51 -24.04
N THR A 289 20.63 -28.39 -23.12
CA THR A 289 20.31 -28.61 -21.70
C THR A 289 19.36 -27.50 -21.29
N PRO A 290 18.11 -27.79 -20.86
CA PRO A 290 17.24 -26.75 -20.37
C PRO A 290 17.88 -26.14 -19.12
N THR A 291 18.33 -24.89 -19.23
CA THR A 291 18.83 -24.14 -18.07
C THR A 291 17.70 -23.97 -17.09
N ALA A 292 17.95 -24.24 -15.82
CA ALA A 292 17.04 -24.31 -14.67
C ALA A 292 16.14 -23.08 -14.39
N ALA A 293 15.67 -22.40 -15.41
CA ALA A 293 14.64 -21.35 -15.30
C ALA A 293 13.20 -21.94 -15.27
N GLU A 294 13.03 -23.23 -15.64
CA GLU A 294 11.72 -23.90 -15.64
C GLU A 294 11.36 -24.55 -14.30
N ALA A 295 12.31 -24.69 -13.37
CA ALA A 295 12.10 -25.38 -12.09
C ALA A 295 11.60 -24.47 -10.94
N ALA A 296 11.40 -23.18 -11.17
CA ALA A 296 10.91 -22.24 -10.13
C ALA A 296 9.39 -21.97 -10.18
N GLY A 297 8.65 -22.70 -11.02
CA GLY A 297 7.20 -22.54 -11.20
C GLY A 297 6.32 -23.62 -10.57
N SER A 298 6.91 -24.65 -9.94
CA SER A 298 6.11 -25.73 -9.30
C SER A 298 6.71 -26.13 -7.96
N GLN A 299 6.48 -25.31 -6.93
CA GLN A 299 6.31 -25.73 -5.53
C GLN A 299 5.67 -24.58 -4.75
#